data_5981cd8dc3c107604618a305dc7681ad
#
_entry.id   5981cd8dc3c107604618a305dc7681ad
#
_cell.length_a   1.000
_cell.length_b   1.000
_cell.length_c   1.000
_cell.angle_alpha   90.00
_cell.angle_beta   90.00
_cell.angle_gamma   90.00
#
_symmetry.space_group_name_H-M   'P 1'
#
loop_
_entity.id
_entity.type
_entity.pdbx_description
1 polymer ?
#
loop_
_entity_poly.entity_id
_entity_poly.type
_entity_poly.pdbx_seq_one_letter_code
_entity_poly.pdbx_strand_id
1 'polypeptide(L)'
;MLFLSSACGGKGSCGQCKCQVLEGGGEILPSETPHFSRKQIQDHWRLGCQVKVKGDMAIKVPESVLGVKEWECEVISNKNVATFIKEFIVALPKGEHMDFVPGSYAQIKIPKYSMDYDKDIDKSLIGDEYLPGH
;
A
#
# COMPACT_ATOMS: atom_id res chain seq x y z
N MET A 1 12.08 -1.31 -9.41
CA MET A 1 10.61 -1.48 -9.52
C MET A 1 9.98 -0.14 -9.21
N LEU A 2 9.00 0.31 -9.98
CA LEU A 2 8.24 1.52 -9.67
C LEU A 2 7.00 1.13 -8.87
N PHE A 3 6.77 1.79 -7.75
CA PHE A 3 5.65 1.50 -6.88
C PHE A 3 4.82 2.76 -6.62
N LEU A 4 3.62 2.80 -7.20
CA LEU A 4 2.63 3.83 -6.88
C LEU A 4 1.84 3.41 -5.64
N SER A 5 1.89 4.22 -4.60
CA SER A 5 1.13 3.98 -3.36
C SER A 5 -0.36 3.81 -3.66
N SER A 6 -0.99 2.77 -3.12
CA SER A 6 -2.40 2.46 -3.35
C SER A 6 -3.03 1.80 -2.12
N ALA A 7 -3.26 2.57 -1.06
CA ALA A 7 -3.84 2.08 0.19
C ALA A 7 -5.22 1.43 0.03
N CYS A 8 -5.98 1.79 -1.00
CA CYS A 8 -7.30 1.20 -1.28
C CYS A 8 -7.25 -0.09 -2.13
N GLY A 9 -6.06 -0.61 -2.45
CA GLY A 9 -5.94 -1.80 -3.29
C GLY A 9 -6.48 -1.63 -4.72
N GLY A 10 -6.39 -0.43 -5.29
CA GLY A 10 -6.81 -0.17 -6.67
C GLY A 10 -8.27 0.23 -6.87
N LYS A 11 -9.03 0.44 -5.80
CA LYS A 11 -10.46 0.78 -5.88
C LYS A 11 -10.76 2.24 -6.30
N GLY A 12 -9.73 3.09 -6.44
CA GLY A 12 -9.90 4.50 -6.81
C GLY A 12 -10.39 5.40 -5.69
N SER A 13 -10.50 4.92 -4.44
CA SER A 13 -11.09 5.67 -3.34
C SER A 13 -10.11 6.48 -2.48
N CYS A 14 -8.81 6.14 -2.45
CA CYS A 14 -7.84 6.82 -1.60
C CYS A 14 -7.12 8.01 -2.27
N GLY A 15 -7.11 8.08 -3.58
CA GLY A 15 -6.45 9.16 -4.33
C GLY A 15 -4.92 9.17 -4.26
N GLN A 16 -4.26 8.12 -3.75
CA GLN A 16 -2.81 8.13 -3.51
C GLN A 16 -1.96 7.79 -4.74
N CYS A 17 -2.48 6.99 -5.66
CA CYS A 17 -1.76 6.55 -6.86
C CYS A 17 -1.74 7.61 -7.97
N LYS A 18 -1.49 8.89 -7.62
CA LYS A 18 -1.47 10.00 -8.57
C LYS A 18 -0.25 9.94 -9.48
N CYS A 19 -0.49 10.05 -10.77
CA CYS A 19 0.56 10.21 -11.79
C CYS A 19 0.05 11.13 -12.90
N GLN A 20 0.94 11.73 -13.68
CA GLN A 20 0.55 12.42 -14.88
C GLN A 20 0.63 11.46 -16.07
N VAL A 21 -0.45 11.36 -16.84
CA VAL A 21 -0.47 10.56 -18.07
C VAL A 21 -0.41 11.52 -19.25
N LEU A 22 0.78 11.67 -19.80
CA LEU A 22 1.06 12.64 -20.86
C LEU A 22 0.44 12.22 -22.19
N GLU A 23 0.45 10.91 -22.47
CA GLU A 23 -0.10 10.31 -23.68
C GLU A 23 -0.75 8.96 -23.40
N GLY A 24 -1.75 8.59 -24.17
CA GLY A 24 -2.34 7.24 -24.16
C GLY A 24 -3.30 6.93 -23.01
N GLY A 25 -3.61 7.87 -22.11
CA GLY A 25 -4.42 7.64 -20.91
C GLY A 25 -5.93 7.64 -21.11
N GLY A 26 -6.42 8.11 -22.26
CA GLY A 26 -7.85 8.34 -22.48
C GLY A 26 -8.43 9.42 -21.57
N GLU A 27 -9.75 9.54 -21.53
CA GLU A 27 -10.45 10.52 -20.72
C GLU A 27 -10.42 10.17 -19.22
N ILE A 28 -10.48 11.21 -18.37
CA ILE A 28 -10.59 11.04 -16.91
C ILE A 28 -11.94 10.42 -16.55
N LEU A 29 -11.93 9.46 -15.66
CA LEU A 29 -13.14 8.78 -15.22
C LEU A 29 -13.86 9.58 -14.13
N PRO A 30 -15.19 9.46 -14.03
CA PRO A 30 -15.97 10.09 -12.95
C PRO A 30 -15.48 9.72 -11.53
N SER A 31 -14.95 8.50 -11.36
CA SER A 31 -14.38 8.03 -10.10
C SER A 31 -13.07 8.75 -9.71
N GLU A 32 -12.39 9.34 -10.67
CA GLU A 32 -11.12 10.03 -10.45
C GLU A 32 -11.31 11.52 -10.14
N THR A 33 -12.34 12.16 -10.72
CA THR A 33 -12.60 13.60 -10.62
C THR A 33 -12.61 14.17 -9.19
N PRO A 34 -13.15 13.50 -8.16
CA PRO A 34 -13.15 14.02 -6.79
C PRO A 34 -11.74 14.18 -6.18
N HIS A 35 -10.73 13.51 -6.74
CA HIS A 35 -9.37 13.51 -6.24
C HIS A 35 -8.48 14.59 -6.83
N PHE A 36 -8.99 15.35 -7.81
CA PHE A 36 -8.19 16.32 -8.57
C PHE A 36 -8.85 17.68 -8.64
N SER A 37 -8.03 18.72 -8.55
CA SER A 37 -8.45 20.08 -8.90
C SER A 37 -8.62 20.23 -10.42
N ARG A 38 -9.35 21.26 -10.87
CA ARG A 38 -9.51 21.57 -12.29
C ARG A 38 -8.16 21.69 -13.01
N LYS A 39 -7.18 22.33 -12.36
CA LYS A 39 -5.83 22.48 -12.91
C LYS A 39 -5.13 21.14 -13.07
N GLN A 40 -5.23 20.24 -12.06
CA GLN A 40 -4.63 18.93 -12.17
C GLN A 40 -5.27 18.09 -13.31
N ILE A 41 -6.57 18.22 -13.52
CA ILE A 41 -7.25 17.56 -14.66
C ILE A 41 -6.70 18.09 -15.99
N GLN A 42 -6.53 19.41 -16.12
CA GLN A 42 -5.93 20.03 -17.31
C GLN A 42 -4.48 19.61 -17.53
N ASP A 43 -3.73 19.41 -16.42
CA ASP A 43 -2.35 18.94 -16.42
C ASP A 43 -2.23 17.40 -16.57
N HIS A 44 -3.30 16.73 -16.97
CA HIS A 44 -3.36 15.28 -17.23
C HIS A 44 -3.02 14.39 -16.02
N TRP A 45 -3.33 14.85 -14.80
CA TRP A 45 -3.24 14.00 -13.63
C TRP A 45 -4.33 12.94 -13.61
N ARG A 46 -3.94 11.71 -13.28
CA ARG A 46 -4.81 10.53 -13.24
C ARG A 46 -4.52 9.69 -12.00
N LEU A 47 -5.46 8.82 -11.65
CA LEU A 47 -5.21 7.74 -10.69
C LEU A 47 -4.65 6.52 -11.44
N GLY A 48 -3.39 6.14 -11.19
CA GLY A 48 -2.75 5.03 -11.90
C GLY A 48 -3.53 3.71 -11.82
N CYS A 49 -4.27 3.47 -10.72
CA CYS A 49 -5.12 2.28 -10.59
C CYS A 49 -6.38 2.29 -11.45
N GLN A 50 -6.79 3.45 -11.98
CA GLN A 50 -7.98 3.59 -12.81
C GLN A 50 -7.66 3.71 -14.31
N VAL A 51 -6.42 4.02 -14.65
CA VAL A 51 -5.98 4.13 -16.03
C VAL A 51 -5.85 2.75 -16.65
N LYS A 52 -6.51 2.53 -17.79
CA LYS A 52 -6.40 1.29 -18.57
C LYS A 52 -5.37 1.46 -19.66
N VAL A 53 -4.36 0.62 -19.64
CA VAL A 53 -3.36 0.55 -20.72
C VAL A 53 -4.01 -0.08 -21.94
N LYS A 54 -4.09 0.68 -23.04
CA LYS A 54 -4.67 0.22 -24.33
C LYS A 54 -3.66 0.24 -25.48
N GLY A 55 -2.47 0.74 -25.23
CA GLY A 55 -1.38 0.91 -26.20
C GLY A 55 -0.21 1.60 -25.52
N ASP A 56 0.66 2.19 -26.32
CA ASP A 56 1.79 2.95 -25.82
C ASP A 56 1.32 4.15 -24.99
N MET A 57 1.99 4.39 -23.88
CA MET A 57 1.67 5.45 -22.93
C MET A 57 2.93 6.17 -22.47
N ALA A 58 2.82 7.48 -22.31
CA ALA A 58 3.82 8.29 -21.64
C ALA A 58 3.28 8.72 -20.25
N ILE A 59 3.97 8.33 -19.20
CA ILE A 59 3.59 8.69 -17.82
C ILE A 59 4.75 9.39 -17.11
N LYS A 60 4.42 10.39 -16.29
CA LYS A 60 5.33 11.02 -15.35
C LYS A 60 4.88 10.67 -13.94
N VAL A 61 5.75 10.06 -13.18
CA VAL A 61 5.51 9.68 -11.78
C VAL A 61 6.21 10.65 -10.84
N PRO A 62 5.69 10.89 -9.62
CA PRO A 62 6.39 11.68 -8.61
C PRO A 62 7.77 11.07 -8.29
N GLU A 63 8.75 11.91 -7.99
CA GLU A 63 10.09 11.44 -7.61
C GLU A 63 10.08 10.52 -6.38
N SER A 64 9.13 10.72 -5.47
CA SER A 64 8.94 9.86 -4.30
C SER A 64 8.64 8.39 -4.64
N VAL A 65 8.23 8.11 -5.88
CA VAL A 65 8.02 6.74 -6.38
C VAL A 65 9.32 6.11 -6.88
N LEU A 66 10.32 6.96 -7.16
CA LEU A 66 11.65 6.55 -7.56
C LEU A 66 12.49 6.33 -6.29
N GLY A 67 13.12 5.19 -6.17
CA GLY A 67 13.98 4.90 -5.01
C GLY A 67 13.32 4.08 -3.90
N VAL A 68 12.16 3.47 -4.18
CA VAL A 68 11.60 2.46 -3.27
C VAL A 68 12.59 1.31 -3.15
N LYS A 69 13.16 1.15 -1.95
CA LYS A 69 13.99 0.01 -1.60
C LYS A 69 13.11 -1.11 -1.06
N GLU A 70 13.45 -2.33 -1.39
CA GLU A 70 12.86 -3.54 -0.81
C GLU A 70 13.96 -4.25 -0.02
N TRP A 71 13.66 -4.63 1.22
CA TRP A 71 14.59 -5.37 2.08
C TRP A 71 13.94 -6.69 2.50
N GLU A 72 14.74 -7.74 2.51
CA GLU A 72 14.40 -8.94 3.27
C GLU A 72 14.77 -8.70 4.74
N CYS A 73 13.75 -8.65 5.59
CA CYS A 73 13.91 -8.35 7.00
C CYS A 73 13.70 -9.62 7.84
N GLU A 74 14.48 -9.75 8.90
CA GLU A 74 14.27 -10.80 9.89
C GLU A 74 13.18 -10.36 10.87
N VAL A 75 12.20 -11.23 11.14
CA VAL A 75 11.15 -10.98 12.14
C VAL A 75 11.72 -11.23 13.53
N ILE A 76 11.86 -10.17 14.31
CA ILE A 76 12.35 -10.22 15.70
C ILE A 76 11.20 -10.50 16.68
N SER A 77 10.04 -9.90 16.44
CA SER A 77 8.86 -10.08 17.30
C SER A 77 7.58 -9.91 16.49
N ASN A 78 6.60 -10.75 16.79
CA ASN A 78 5.25 -10.67 16.25
C ASN A 78 4.27 -11.15 17.33
N LYS A 79 3.89 -10.28 18.24
CA LYS A 79 3.04 -10.62 19.39
C LYS A 79 1.81 -9.71 19.47
N ASN A 80 0.73 -10.23 20.00
CA ASN A 80 -0.44 -9.43 20.32
C ASN A 80 -0.14 -8.54 21.55
N VAL A 81 -0.49 -7.28 21.47
CA VAL A 81 -0.42 -6.33 22.59
C VAL A 81 -1.82 -5.87 23.02
N ALA A 82 -2.83 -6.09 22.16
CA ALA A 82 -4.25 -5.95 22.46
C ALA A 82 -5.05 -6.83 21.50
N THR A 83 -6.36 -6.96 21.68
CA THR A 83 -7.26 -7.85 20.95
C THR A 83 -7.05 -7.84 19.43
N PHE A 84 -6.86 -6.66 18.82
CA PHE A 84 -6.66 -6.53 17.36
C PHE A 84 -5.38 -5.75 16.99
N ILE A 85 -4.46 -5.60 17.95
CA ILE A 85 -3.22 -4.86 17.75
C ILE A 85 -2.04 -5.81 17.94
N LYS A 86 -1.18 -5.88 16.94
CA LYS A 86 0.09 -6.60 16.99
C LYS A 86 1.26 -5.63 17.04
N GLU A 87 2.20 -5.93 17.92
CA GLU A 87 3.55 -5.39 17.84
C GLU A 87 4.34 -6.27 16.86
N PHE A 88 4.80 -5.68 15.78
CA PHE A 88 5.57 -6.36 14.76
C PHE A 88 6.93 -5.67 14.61
N ILE A 89 7.98 -6.33 15.04
CA ILE A 89 9.35 -5.82 15.01
C ILE A 89 10.14 -6.61 13.98
N VAL A 90 10.77 -5.92 13.06
CA VAL A 90 11.67 -6.48 12.05
C VAL A 90 13.03 -5.83 12.12
N ALA A 91 14.08 -6.60 11.87
CA ALA A 91 15.43 -6.09 11.70
C ALA A 91 15.73 -5.87 10.22
N LEU A 92 16.25 -4.71 9.90
CA LEU A 92 16.83 -4.45 8.58
C LEU A 92 18.13 -5.26 8.38
N PRO A 93 18.49 -5.58 7.14
CA PRO A 93 19.79 -6.17 6.85
C PRO A 93 20.92 -5.34 7.43
N LYS A 94 22.03 -6.00 7.79
CA LYS A 94 23.16 -5.37 8.45
C LYS A 94 23.77 -4.25 7.59
N GLY A 95 23.83 -3.05 8.15
CA GLY A 95 24.36 -1.86 7.45
C GLY A 95 23.32 -1.07 6.66
N GLU A 96 22.06 -1.53 6.59
CA GLU A 96 20.96 -0.79 5.98
C GLU A 96 20.32 0.15 7.00
N HIS A 97 19.88 1.29 6.48
CA HIS A 97 19.12 2.29 7.24
C HIS A 97 17.88 2.70 6.46
N MET A 98 16.80 2.92 7.16
CA MET A 98 15.55 3.40 6.59
C MET A 98 15.29 4.83 7.10
N ASP A 99 15.46 5.79 6.21
CA ASP A 99 15.01 7.15 6.46
C ASP A 99 13.49 7.19 6.32
N PHE A 100 12.79 7.56 7.39
CA PHE A 100 11.36 7.73 7.34
C PHE A 100 10.96 9.13 7.76
N VAL A 101 9.84 9.61 7.19
CA VAL A 101 9.19 10.85 7.59
C VAL A 101 7.88 10.47 8.30
N PRO A 102 7.51 11.14 9.42
CA PRO A 102 6.23 10.89 10.08
C PRO A 102 5.07 10.92 9.08
N GLY A 103 4.21 9.90 9.11
CA GLY A 103 3.13 9.73 8.13
C GLY A 103 3.51 8.92 6.88
N SER A 104 4.76 8.46 6.76
CA SER A 104 5.17 7.54 5.71
C SER A 104 4.52 6.17 5.87
N TYR A 105 4.37 5.46 4.75
CA TYR A 105 3.84 4.10 4.71
C TYR A 105 4.96 3.10 4.43
N ALA A 106 4.95 1.98 5.15
CA ALA A 106 5.73 0.80 4.80
C ALA A 106 4.79 -0.25 4.19
N GLN A 107 5.23 -0.88 3.11
CA GLN A 107 4.52 -2.01 2.54
C GLN A 107 5.25 -3.29 2.91
N ILE A 108 4.50 -4.24 3.45
CA ILE A 108 5.00 -5.55 3.80
C ILE A 108 4.57 -6.54 2.72
N LYS A 109 5.55 -7.21 2.11
CA LYS A 109 5.32 -8.31 1.18
C LYS A 109 5.39 -9.62 1.94
N ILE A 110 4.27 -10.29 2.04
CA ILE A 110 4.16 -11.56 2.74
C ILE A 110 4.16 -12.67 1.68
N PRO A 111 5.03 -13.69 1.77
CA PRO A 111 4.99 -14.84 0.88
C PRO A 111 3.69 -15.63 1.08
N LYS A 112 3.35 -16.49 0.11
CA LYS A 112 2.20 -17.36 0.24
C LYS A 112 2.37 -18.27 1.47
N TYR A 113 1.38 -18.28 2.36
CA TYR A 113 1.38 -19.07 3.59
C TYR A 113 0.05 -19.80 3.77
N SER A 114 0.03 -20.76 4.66
CA SER A 114 -1.17 -21.42 5.17
C SER A 114 -1.26 -21.13 6.67
N MET A 115 -2.44 -20.80 7.15
CA MET A 115 -2.70 -20.48 8.56
C MET A 115 -3.82 -21.37 9.09
N ASP A 116 -3.63 -21.87 10.30
CA ASP A 116 -4.64 -22.57 11.08
C ASP A 116 -5.04 -21.67 12.25
N TYR A 117 -6.31 -21.26 12.30
CA TYR A 117 -6.82 -20.33 13.31
C TYR A 117 -6.60 -20.86 14.74
N ASP A 118 -6.72 -22.17 14.96
CA ASP A 118 -6.60 -22.73 16.31
C ASP A 118 -5.17 -22.89 16.79
N LYS A 119 -4.21 -22.99 15.86
CA LYS A 119 -2.79 -23.20 16.19
C LYS A 119 -1.95 -21.94 16.09
N ASP A 120 -2.26 -21.09 15.11
CA ASP A 120 -1.37 -19.98 14.74
C ASP A 120 -1.82 -18.63 15.32
N ILE A 121 -3.05 -18.56 15.88
CA ILE A 121 -3.58 -17.34 16.51
C ILE A 121 -3.50 -17.47 18.02
N ASP A 122 -2.78 -16.52 18.65
CA ASP A 122 -2.81 -16.36 20.10
C ASP A 122 -4.15 -15.77 20.54
N LYS A 123 -4.97 -16.61 21.17
CA LYS A 123 -6.32 -16.26 21.61
C LYS A 123 -6.35 -15.65 23.01
N SER A 124 -5.22 -15.60 23.71
CA SER A 124 -5.15 -15.14 25.12
C SER A 124 -5.57 -13.69 25.32
N LEU A 125 -5.47 -12.87 24.25
CA LEU A 125 -5.84 -11.45 24.25
C LEU A 125 -7.12 -11.15 23.45
N ILE A 126 -7.83 -12.20 23.00
CA ILE A 126 -9.09 -12.06 22.27
C ILE A 126 -10.23 -12.17 23.30
N GLY A 127 -11.13 -11.20 23.33
CA GLY A 127 -12.32 -11.28 24.18
C GLY A 127 -13.19 -12.48 23.82
N ASP A 128 -13.85 -13.11 24.80
CA ASP A 128 -14.63 -14.33 24.60
C ASP A 128 -15.72 -14.17 23.53
N GLU A 129 -16.26 -12.97 23.39
CA GLU A 129 -17.29 -12.63 22.38
C GLU A 129 -16.81 -12.76 20.91
N TYR A 130 -15.50 -12.82 20.68
CA TYR A 130 -14.89 -12.99 19.35
C TYR A 130 -14.40 -14.41 19.08
N LEU A 131 -14.53 -15.30 20.07
CA LEU A 131 -14.13 -16.70 19.89
C LEU A 131 -15.26 -17.50 19.22
N PRO A 132 -14.92 -18.51 18.40
CA PRO A 132 -15.93 -19.39 17.80
C PRO A 132 -16.76 -20.10 18.88
N GLY A 133 -18.09 -20.03 18.81
CA GLY A 133 -19.00 -20.70 19.73
C GLY A 133 -19.76 -19.79 20.69
N HIS A 134 -19.57 -18.47 20.57
CA HIS A 134 -20.39 -17.43 21.25
C HIS A 134 -21.32 -16.71 20.27
#